data_234f84636709e5502fd129917d9a1a2f
#
_entry.id   234f84636709e5502fd129917d9a1a2f
#
_cell.length_a   1.000
_cell.length_b   1.000
_cell.length_c   1.000
_cell.angle_alpha   90.00
_cell.angle_beta   90.00
_cell.angle_gamma   90.00
#
_symmetry.space_group_name_H-M   'P 1'
#
loop_
_entity.id
_entity.type
_entity.pdbx_description
1 polymer ?
#
loop_
_entity_poly.entity_id
_entity_poly.type
_entity_poly.pdbx_seq_one_letter_code
_entity_poly.pdbx_strand_id
1 'polypeptide(L)'
;MTDKYRLDLITAIATVCASASLGGCSTVPTAPAAFAGADDRACLTRAMYFESDRSSDKGLRAVGTVVMNRVASPQFPNTICGVVGQPGQFAAGVLSDRMRPEEQERIARIADQILSGQREAAVGDAMFFHRAGLTFPYKNIHYVLVAGGNAFYDKHPATKSETRIAMAHVHPTPPTIDDLIVLANSAPLQLDPSGVPK
;
A
#
# COMPACT_ATOMS: atom_id res chain seq x y z
N MET A 1 63.95 52.45 19.00
CA MET A 1 63.43 52.66 20.32
C MET A 1 62.53 51.48 20.60
N THR A 2 63.05 50.40 21.19
CA THR A 2 63.06 50.02 22.64
C THR A 2 61.65 49.87 23.14
N ASP A 3 61.16 48.81 23.67
CA ASP A 3 61.71 47.78 24.56
C ASP A 3 60.60 46.69 24.71
N LYS A 4 60.85 45.43 24.61
CA LYS A 4 61.31 44.51 25.66
C LYS A 4 60.31 44.32 26.83
N TYR A 5 60.17 43.04 27.11
CA TYR A 5 59.91 42.30 28.35
C TYR A 5 58.46 41.80 28.50
N ARG A 6 58.13 40.68 29.06
CA ARG A 6 58.89 39.51 29.56
C ARG A 6 57.91 38.36 29.76
N LEU A 7 58.41 37.15 29.63
CA LEU A 7 57.83 35.94 30.18
C LEU A 7 57.34 36.11 31.60
N ASP A 8 56.21 35.50 31.91
CA ASP A 8 56.15 34.77 33.17
C ASP A 8 55.19 33.54 33.04
N LEU A 9 55.78 32.52 33.43
CA LEU A 9 55.35 31.10 33.49
C LEU A 9 54.58 30.94 34.84
N ILE A 10 53.31 30.53 34.78
CA ILE A 10 52.69 29.91 35.97
C ILE A 10 51.92 28.66 35.55
N THR A 11 52.52 27.59 35.97
CA THR A 11 52.01 26.22 36.03
C THR A 11 50.79 26.12 36.94
N ALA A 12 49.68 25.53 36.45
CA ALA A 12 48.69 24.95 37.36
C ALA A 12 47.93 23.82 36.67
N ILE A 13 48.39 22.63 36.87
CA ILE A 13 47.75 21.41 37.38
C ILE A 13 46.42 21.05 36.74
N ALA A 14 46.55 19.97 36.01
CA ALA A 14 45.50 19.11 35.49
C ALA A 14 44.52 18.62 36.57
N THR A 15 43.25 18.65 36.27
CA THR A 15 42.30 17.71 36.88
C THR A 15 41.49 17.08 35.73
N VAL A 16 41.86 15.88 35.40
CA VAL A 16 41.13 15.01 34.46
C VAL A 16 39.91 14.47 35.21
N CYS A 17 38.72 14.98 34.89
CA CYS A 17 37.47 14.30 35.20
C CYS A 17 37.07 13.48 33.99
N ALA A 18 37.48 12.21 34.02
CA ALA A 18 36.97 11.19 33.10
C ALA A 18 35.53 10.85 33.50
N SER A 19 34.57 11.52 32.88
CA SER A 19 33.15 11.13 32.90
C SER A 19 32.89 10.18 31.74
N ALA A 20 32.90 8.87 32.01
CA ALA A 20 32.45 7.86 31.10
C ALA A 20 30.93 7.98 30.93
N SER A 21 30.49 8.70 29.90
CA SER A 21 29.11 8.72 29.45
C SER A 21 28.86 7.43 28.64
N LEU A 22 28.26 6.43 29.29
CA LEU A 22 27.62 5.32 28.61
C LEU A 22 26.45 5.86 27.78
N GLY A 23 26.74 6.30 26.56
CA GLY A 23 25.75 6.67 25.56
C GLY A 23 25.03 5.41 25.11
N GLY A 24 23.91 5.12 25.76
CA GLY A 24 22.95 4.15 25.24
C GLY A 24 22.49 4.63 23.88
N CYS A 25 22.84 3.91 22.82
CA CYS A 25 22.20 4.05 21.52
C CYS A 25 20.74 3.61 21.68
N SER A 26 19.87 4.54 22.07
CA SER A 26 18.45 4.40 21.82
C SER A 26 18.28 4.52 20.32
N THR A 27 18.19 3.39 19.63
CA THR A 27 17.63 3.34 18.30
C THR A 27 16.16 3.70 18.45
N VAL A 28 15.86 4.98 18.41
CA VAL A 28 14.52 5.48 18.17
C VAL A 28 14.18 4.94 16.78
N PRO A 29 13.10 4.12 16.63
CA PRO A 29 12.67 3.77 15.31
C PRO A 29 12.40 5.09 14.59
N THR A 30 13.21 5.40 13.60
CA THR A 30 13.00 6.56 12.73
C THR A 30 11.65 6.34 12.10
N ALA A 31 10.63 7.05 12.56
CA ALA A 31 9.38 7.15 11.85
C ALA A 31 9.74 7.52 10.41
N PRO A 32 9.13 6.90 9.39
CA PRO A 32 9.45 7.22 8.01
C PRO A 32 9.34 8.72 7.84
N ALA A 33 10.41 9.31 7.35
CA ALA A 33 10.58 10.74 7.20
C ALA A 33 9.33 11.34 6.54
N ALA A 34 8.92 12.48 7.05
CA ALA A 34 7.80 13.28 6.61
C ALA A 34 7.68 13.35 5.07
N PHE A 35 6.84 12.52 4.49
CA PHE A 35 6.47 12.53 3.07
C PHE A 35 5.43 13.61 2.76
N ALA A 36 5.38 14.68 3.51
CA ALA A 36 4.32 15.66 3.38
C ALA A 36 4.84 17.02 2.93
N GLY A 37 5.34 17.08 1.70
CA GLY A 37 5.31 18.33 0.95
C GLY A 37 3.89 18.60 0.43
N ALA A 38 3.51 19.86 0.25
CA ALA A 38 2.23 20.24 -0.38
C ALA A 38 2.07 19.54 -1.75
N ASP A 39 3.16 19.29 -2.45
CA ASP A 39 3.21 18.58 -3.73
C ASP A 39 2.85 17.09 -3.57
N ASP A 40 3.34 16.39 -2.57
CA ASP A 40 3.05 14.97 -2.34
C ASP A 40 1.57 14.73 -2.02
N ARG A 41 0.96 15.61 -1.20
CA ARG A 41 -0.48 15.60 -0.96
C ARG A 41 -1.28 15.79 -2.25
N ALA A 42 -0.87 16.75 -3.07
CA ALA A 42 -1.52 17.01 -4.34
C ALA A 42 -1.38 15.81 -5.29
N CYS A 43 -0.18 15.26 -5.46
CA CYS A 43 0.07 14.08 -6.30
C CYS A 43 -0.75 12.87 -5.84
N LEU A 44 -0.80 12.59 -4.53
CA LEU A 44 -1.57 11.48 -3.98
C LEU A 44 -3.07 11.65 -4.21
N THR A 45 -3.60 12.86 -3.95
CA THR A 45 -5.00 13.22 -4.21
C THR A 45 -5.37 12.97 -5.67
N ARG A 46 -4.50 13.39 -6.58
CA ARG A 46 -4.71 13.22 -8.03
C ARG A 46 -4.67 11.76 -8.45
N ALA A 47 -3.70 10.97 -7.97
CA ALA A 47 -3.65 9.55 -8.24
C ALA A 47 -4.95 8.85 -7.80
N MET A 48 -5.43 9.09 -6.59
CA MET A 48 -6.68 8.53 -6.10
C MET A 48 -7.89 8.99 -6.93
N TYR A 49 -7.93 10.26 -7.36
CA TYR A 49 -9.02 10.80 -8.16
C TYR A 49 -9.10 10.15 -9.54
N PHE A 50 -7.99 10.03 -10.26
CA PHE A 50 -7.99 9.57 -11.65
C PHE A 50 -7.99 8.05 -11.78
N GLU A 51 -7.48 7.32 -10.80
CA GLU A 51 -7.36 5.87 -10.87
C GLU A 51 -8.55 5.12 -10.24
N SER A 52 -9.29 5.73 -9.32
CA SER A 52 -10.50 5.10 -8.79
C SER A 52 -11.75 5.59 -9.54
N ASP A 53 -12.85 4.82 -9.47
CA ASP A 53 -14.16 5.27 -9.96
C ASP A 53 -14.83 6.30 -9.03
N ARG A 54 -14.17 6.67 -7.93
CA ARG A 54 -14.61 7.60 -6.89
C ARG A 54 -15.90 7.21 -6.17
N SER A 55 -16.42 6.02 -6.42
CA SER A 55 -17.67 5.52 -5.84
C SER A 55 -17.56 5.21 -4.36
N SER A 56 -16.34 4.92 -3.86
CA SER A 56 -16.12 4.52 -2.48
C SER A 56 -14.79 5.02 -1.91
N ASP A 57 -14.82 5.38 -0.60
CA ASP A 57 -13.59 5.72 0.14
C ASP A 57 -12.62 4.54 0.22
N LYS A 58 -13.15 3.31 0.21
CA LYS A 58 -12.32 2.10 0.19
C LYS A 58 -11.47 2.03 -1.08
N GLY A 59 -12.06 2.30 -2.24
CA GLY A 59 -11.35 2.34 -3.52
C GLY A 59 -10.27 3.42 -3.56
N LEU A 60 -10.60 4.62 -3.06
CA LEU A 60 -9.64 5.73 -2.93
C LEU A 60 -8.47 5.35 -2.02
N ARG A 61 -8.74 4.82 -0.81
CA ARG A 61 -7.68 4.35 0.11
C ARG A 61 -6.85 3.23 -0.49
N ALA A 62 -7.45 2.32 -1.24
CA ALA A 62 -6.73 1.23 -1.88
C ALA A 62 -5.70 1.75 -2.91
N VAL A 63 -6.08 2.68 -3.79
CA VAL A 63 -5.14 3.34 -4.71
C VAL A 63 -4.03 4.07 -3.95
N GLY A 64 -4.39 4.86 -2.92
CA GLY A 64 -3.41 5.56 -2.09
C GLY A 64 -2.44 4.61 -1.38
N THR A 65 -2.93 3.46 -0.90
CA THR A 65 -2.09 2.42 -0.28
C THR A 65 -1.08 1.86 -1.27
N VAL A 66 -1.48 1.55 -2.51
CA VAL A 66 -0.55 1.07 -3.56
C VAL A 66 0.52 2.13 -3.86
N VAL A 67 0.15 3.41 -3.96
CA VAL A 67 1.14 4.49 -4.16
C VAL A 67 2.18 4.47 -3.05
N MET A 68 1.76 4.35 -1.78
CA MET A 68 2.68 4.32 -0.64
C MET A 68 3.52 3.05 -0.57
N ASN A 69 2.97 1.88 -0.94
CA ASN A 69 3.72 0.64 -1.05
C ASN A 69 4.84 0.77 -2.10
N ARG A 70 4.53 1.40 -3.24
CA ARG A 70 5.54 1.69 -4.28
C ARG A 70 6.63 2.63 -3.77
N VAL A 71 6.28 3.72 -3.08
CA VAL A 71 7.25 4.65 -2.48
C VAL A 71 8.18 3.95 -1.49
N ALA A 72 7.66 2.97 -0.73
CA ALA A 72 8.44 2.19 0.22
C ALA A 72 9.32 1.11 -0.45
N SER A 73 9.07 0.77 -1.71
CA SER A 73 9.79 -0.28 -2.44
C SER A 73 10.99 0.29 -3.21
N PRO A 74 12.17 -0.36 -3.16
CA PRO A 74 13.33 0.07 -3.93
C PRO A 74 13.16 -0.09 -5.45
N GLN A 75 12.07 -0.73 -5.91
CA GLN A 75 11.76 -0.91 -7.32
C GLN A 75 11.11 0.33 -7.97
N PHE A 76 10.69 1.30 -7.17
CA PHE A 76 9.96 2.48 -7.60
C PHE A 76 10.65 3.76 -7.11
N PRO A 77 10.28 4.94 -7.65
CA PRO A 77 10.72 6.21 -7.11
C PRO A 77 10.36 6.34 -5.62
N ASN A 78 11.23 6.99 -4.86
CA ASN A 78 11.08 7.16 -3.41
C ASN A 78 10.25 8.39 -3.00
N THR A 79 9.51 8.99 -3.93
CA THR A 79 8.60 10.11 -3.68
C THR A 79 7.24 9.84 -4.30
N ILE A 80 6.18 10.38 -3.71
CA ILE A 80 4.81 10.17 -4.19
C ILE A 80 4.65 10.74 -5.60
N CYS A 81 5.08 11.97 -5.83
CA CYS A 81 5.02 12.58 -7.17
C CYS A 81 5.87 11.82 -8.18
N GLY A 82 7.01 11.27 -7.76
CA GLY A 82 7.84 10.40 -8.60
C GLY A 82 7.12 9.13 -9.01
N VAL A 83 6.45 8.45 -8.08
CA VAL A 83 5.65 7.26 -8.38
C VAL A 83 4.48 7.58 -9.30
N VAL A 84 3.71 8.64 -9.00
CA VAL A 84 2.53 9.02 -9.77
C VAL A 84 2.89 9.53 -11.16
N GLY A 85 4.05 10.18 -11.29
CA GLY A 85 4.55 10.71 -12.57
C GLY A 85 5.22 9.68 -13.48
N GLN A 86 5.31 8.39 -13.09
CA GLN A 86 5.93 7.38 -13.94
C GLN A 86 5.15 7.19 -15.25
N PRO A 87 5.82 7.25 -16.42
CA PRO A 87 5.15 7.08 -17.71
C PRO A 87 4.38 5.76 -17.82
N GLY A 88 3.11 5.83 -18.20
CA GLY A 88 2.26 4.67 -18.44
C GLY A 88 1.87 3.86 -17.19
N GLN A 89 2.18 4.33 -15.98
CA GLN A 89 1.77 3.67 -14.74
C GLN A 89 0.44 4.20 -14.19
N PHE A 90 0.11 5.42 -14.49
CA PHE A 90 -1.13 6.10 -14.11
C PHE A 90 -1.80 6.72 -15.35
N ALA A 91 -3.05 7.15 -15.19
CA ALA A 91 -3.81 7.77 -16.26
C ALA A 91 -3.06 8.94 -16.91
N ALA A 92 -3.16 9.06 -18.21
CA ALA A 92 -2.60 10.21 -18.92
C ALA A 92 -3.22 11.50 -18.33
N GLY A 93 -2.39 12.51 -18.09
CA GLY A 93 -2.84 13.76 -17.48
C GLY A 93 -3.07 13.70 -15.96
N VAL A 94 -2.72 12.59 -15.27
CA VAL A 94 -2.89 12.47 -13.81
C VAL A 94 -2.32 13.66 -13.03
N LEU A 95 -1.21 14.25 -13.47
CA LEU A 95 -0.60 15.41 -12.81
C LEU A 95 -1.09 16.77 -13.34
N SER A 96 -1.82 16.84 -14.45
CA SER A 96 -2.17 18.10 -15.12
C SER A 96 -3.68 18.34 -15.31
N ASP A 97 -4.48 17.27 -15.49
CA ASP A 97 -5.89 17.39 -15.82
C ASP A 97 -6.71 17.95 -14.66
N ARG A 98 -7.84 18.56 -14.96
CA ARG A 98 -8.72 19.16 -13.96
C ARG A 98 -9.46 18.09 -13.16
N MET A 99 -9.45 18.23 -11.84
CA MET A 99 -10.36 17.52 -10.93
C MET A 99 -11.63 18.36 -10.71
N ARG A 100 -12.76 17.71 -10.45
CA ARG A 100 -13.99 18.39 -10.03
C ARG A 100 -13.83 18.91 -8.61
N PRO A 101 -14.10 20.20 -8.36
CA PRO A 101 -13.89 20.80 -7.04
C PRO A 101 -14.64 20.10 -5.91
N GLU A 102 -15.87 19.64 -6.17
CA GLU A 102 -16.75 18.99 -5.20
C GLU A 102 -16.19 17.64 -4.68
N GLU A 103 -15.39 16.95 -5.49
CA GLU A 103 -14.77 15.68 -5.10
C GLU A 103 -13.36 15.88 -4.51
N GLN A 104 -12.67 16.93 -4.94
CA GLN A 104 -11.29 17.20 -4.58
C GLN A 104 -11.08 17.28 -3.07
N GLU A 105 -11.96 18.01 -2.37
CA GLU A 105 -11.87 18.19 -0.92
C GLU A 105 -12.00 16.86 -0.16
N ARG A 106 -12.98 16.03 -0.54
CA ARG A 106 -13.17 14.71 0.06
C ARG A 106 -11.95 13.80 -0.14
N ILE A 107 -11.42 13.77 -1.36
CA ILE A 107 -10.28 12.92 -1.71
C ILE A 107 -9.01 13.43 -1.02
N ALA A 108 -8.83 14.74 -0.92
CA ALA A 108 -7.71 15.35 -0.21
C ALA A 108 -7.69 14.98 1.28
N ARG A 109 -8.85 14.91 1.95
CA ARG A 109 -8.92 14.40 3.34
C ARG A 109 -8.50 12.94 3.45
N ILE A 110 -8.84 12.11 2.46
CA ILE A 110 -8.38 10.71 2.43
C ILE A 110 -6.87 10.66 2.18
N ALA A 111 -6.32 11.55 1.34
CA ALA A 111 -4.87 11.67 1.17
C ALA A 111 -4.17 12.01 2.49
N ASP A 112 -4.72 12.93 3.27
CA ASP A 112 -4.18 13.29 4.60
C ASP A 112 -4.17 12.06 5.54
N GLN A 113 -5.22 11.24 5.52
CA GLN A 113 -5.27 9.99 6.28
C GLN A 113 -4.17 9.00 5.85
N ILE A 114 -3.96 8.86 4.54
CA ILE A 114 -2.89 8.00 4.00
C ILE A 114 -1.51 8.54 4.39
N LEU A 115 -1.28 9.85 4.30
CA LEU A 115 -0.03 10.50 4.66
C LEU A 115 0.26 10.38 6.17
N SER A 116 -0.77 10.37 7.00
CA SER A 116 -0.66 10.12 8.44
C SER A 116 -0.45 8.63 8.82
N GLY A 117 -0.35 7.74 7.83
CA GLY A 117 -0.05 6.33 8.03
C GLY A 117 -1.23 5.38 7.90
N GLN A 118 -2.47 5.87 7.69
CA GLN A 118 -3.59 4.96 7.44
C GLN A 118 -3.43 4.23 6.10
N ARG A 119 -3.91 3.00 6.04
CA ARG A 119 -3.87 2.13 4.85
C ARG A 119 -5.18 1.38 4.70
N GLU A 120 -5.50 0.99 3.47
CA GLU A 120 -6.52 -0.03 3.25
C GLU A 120 -5.92 -1.41 3.54
N ALA A 121 -6.27 -1.98 4.67
CA ALA A 121 -5.64 -3.21 5.15
C ALA A 121 -5.76 -4.39 4.17
N ALA A 122 -6.85 -4.46 3.43
CA ALA A 122 -7.07 -5.53 2.46
C ALA A 122 -6.14 -5.45 1.24
N VAL A 123 -5.44 -4.34 1.01
CA VAL A 123 -4.42 -4.21 -0.03
C VAL A 123 -3.12 -4.90 0.38
N GLY A 124 -2.80 -4.94 1.69
CA GLY A 124 -1.53 -5.47 2.16
C GLY A 124 -0.35 -4.80 1.47
N ASP A 125 0.60 -5.61 0.99
CA ASP A 125 1.81 -5.16 0.30
C ASP A 125 1.65 -5.05 -1.22
N ALA A 126 0.42 -5.21 -1.76
CA ALA A 126 0.18 -5.15 -3.20
C ALA A 126 0.63 -3.81 -3.79
N MET A 127 1.34 -3.90 -4.90
CA MET A 127 1.89 -2.75 -5.63
C MET A 127 1.27 -2.57 -7.02
N PHE A 128 0.28 -3.39 -7.37
CA PHE A 128 -0.31 -3.41 -8.71
C PHE A 128 -1.82 -3.40 -8.64
N PHE A 129 -2.42 -2.77 -9.63
CA PHE A 129 -3.86 -2.86 -9.86
C PHE A 129 -4.14 -2.70 -11.36
N HIS A 130 -5.31 -3.14 -11.76
CA HIS A 130 -5.87 -2.88 -13.07
C HIS A 130 -7.40 -2.74 -12.96
N ARG A 131 -8.04 -2.29 -14.01
CA ARG A 131 -9.50 -2.16 -14.05
C ARG A 131 -10.16 -3.52 -13.77
N ALA A 132 -11.10 -3.55 -12.85
CA ALA A 132 -11.86 -4.75 -12.51
C ALA A 132 -12.60 -5.29 -13.76
N GLY A 133 -12.71 -6.61 -13.86
CA GLY A 133 -13.30 -7.29 -15.00
C GLY A 133 -12.33 -7.63 -16.13
N LEU A 134 -11.09 -7.10 -16.11
CA LEU A 134 -10.04 -7.59 -17.00
C LEU A 134 -9.42 -8.86 -16.43
N THR A 135 -9.00 -9.77 -17.32
CA THR A 135 -8.27 -10.98 -16.98
C THR A 135 -6.95 -11.01 -17.73
N PHE A 136 -5.89 -11.48 -17.06
CA PHE A 136 -4.58 -11.62 -17.66
C PHE A 136 -4.12 -13.08 -17.61
N PRO A 137 -3.40 -13.56 -18.63
CA PRO A 137 -2.95 -14.94 -18.70
C PRO A 137 -1.75 -15.25 -17.80
N TYR A 138 -1.39 -14.33 -16.90
CA TYR A 138 -0.21 -14.47 -16.02
C TYR A 138 -0.54 -15.32 -14.81
N LYS A 139 0.29 -16.34 -14.54
CA LYS A 139 0.11 -17.29 -13.42
C LYS A 139 0.63 -16.78 -12.08
N ASN A 140 1.30 -15.63 -12.06
CA ASN A 140 1.94 -15.04 -10.88
C ASN A 140 1.17 -13.85 -10.31
N ILE A 141 -0.11 -13.70 -10.66
CA ILE A 141 -0.98 -12.64 -10.14
C ILE A 141 -1.82 -13.20 -9.00
N HIS A 142 -1.74 -12.55 -7.84
CA HIS A 142 -2.50 -12.87 -6.63
C HIS A 142 -3.38 -11.68 -6.28
N TYR A 143 -4.66 -11.80 -6.57
CA TYR A 143 -5.64 -10.75 -6.28
C TYR A 143 -5.94 -10.70 -4.78
N VAL A 144 -5.88 -9.50 -4.20
CA VAL A 144 -6.13 -9.27 -2.78
C VAL A 144 -7.41 -8.48 -2.51
N LEU A 145 -7.83 -7.62 -3.44
CA LEU A 145 -8.98 -6.75 -3.25
C LEU A 145 -9.57 -6.34 -4.59
N VAL A 146 -10.91 -6.20 -4.64
CA VAL A 146 -11.61 -5.46 -5.70
C VAL A 146 -12.35 -4.30 -5.04
N ALA A 147 -12.02 -3.06 -5.44
CA ALA A 147 -12.65 -1.85 -4.93
C ALA A 147 -12.42 -0.68 -5.89
N GLY A 148 -13.34 0.29 -5.90
CA GLY A 148 -13.22 1.52 -6.68
C GLY A 148 -12.98 1.28 -8.17
N GLY A 149 -13.62 0.28 -8.75
CA GLY A 149 -13.46 -0.08 -10.15
C GLY A 149 -12.16 -0.82 -10.50
N ASN A 150 -11.31 -1.14 -9.50
CA ASN A 150 -10.02 -1.79 -9.70
C ASN A 150 -9.91 -3.13 -8.99
N ALA A 151 -9.09 -4.02 -9.55
CA ALA A 151 -8.62 -5.27 -8.94
C ALA A 151 -7.14 -5.09 -8.54
N PHE A 152 -6.88 -5.18 -7.26
CA PHE A 152 -5.55 -5.00 -6.65
C PHE A 152 -4.88 -6.36 -6.50
N TYR A 153 -3.59 -6.43 -6.79
CA TYR A 153 -2.86 -7.69 -6.79
C TYR A 153 -1.38 -7.53 -6.50
N ASP A 154 -0.79 -8.62 -6.07
CA ASP A 154 0.64 -8.80 -5.97
C ASP A 154 1.17 -9.74 -7.04
N LYS A 155 2.48 -9.68 -7.30
CA LYS A 155 3.20 -10.55 -8.24
C LYS A 155 4.29 -11.31 -7.51
N HIS A 156 4.06 -12.58 -7.29
CA HIS A 156 5.09 -13.48 -6.77
C HIS A 156 5.07 -14.83 -7.50
N PRO A 157 6.16 -15.57 -7.54
CA PRO A 157 6.17 -16.90 -8.13
C PRO A 157 5.10 -17.76 -7.49
N ALA A 158 4.32 -18.50 -8.31
CA ALA A 158 3.34 -19.46 -7.81
C ALA A 158 4.04 -20.48 -6.89
N THR A 159 3.53 -20.61 -5.69
CA THR A 159 4.02 -21.65 -4.77
C THR A 159 3.64 -23.04 -5.30
N LYS A 160 4.39 -24.08 -4.88
CA LYS A 160 4.06 -25.47 -5.26
C LYS A 160 2.61 -25.84 -4.85
N SER A 161 2.10 -25.25 -3.77
CA SER A 161 0.73 -25.47 -3.30
C SER A 161 -0.30 -24.86 -4.25
N GLU A 162 -0.10 -23.61 -4.65
CA GLU A 162 -0.98 -22.91 -5.60
C GLU A 162 -0.99 -23.56 -6.97
N THR A 163 0.18 -24.03 -7.44
CA THR A 163 0.30 -24.79 -8.68
C THR A 163 -0.52 -26.09 -8.62
N ARG A 164 -0.52 -26.80 -7.47
CA ARG A 164 -1.34 -28.02 -7.30
C ARG A 164 -2.82 -27.72 -7.31
N ILE A 165 -3.27 -26.63 -6.65
CA ILE A 165 -4.68 -26.22 -6.62
C ILE A 165 -5.12 -25.80 -8.02
N ALA A 166 -4.33 -25.02 -8.76
CA ALA A 166 -4.62 -24.62 -10.12
C ALA A 166 -4.73 -25.83 -11.06
N MET A 167 -3.85 -26.82 -10.92
CA MET A 167 -3.91 -28.07 -11.71
C MET A 167 -5.14 -28.92 -11.37
N ALA A 168 -5.57 -28.93 -10.10
CA ALA A 168 -6.77 -29.64 -9.67
C ALA A 168 -8.06 -29.02 -10.26
N HIS A 169 -8.07 -27.71 -10.53
CA HIS A 169 -9.22 -27.03 -11.15
C HIS A 169 -9.24 -27.09 -12.68
N VAL A 170 -8.15 -27.51 -13.33
CA VAL A 170 -8.08 -27.62 -14.82
C VAL A 170 -8.74 -28.90 -15.35
N HIS A 171 -8.95 -29.90 -14.49
CA HIS A 171 -9.75 -31.07 -14.78
C HIS A 171 -10.87 -31.23 -13.75
N PRO A 172 -11.98 -30.52 -13.87
CA PRO A 172 -13.16 -30.91 -13.15
C PRO A 172 -13.60 -32.24 -13.79
N THR A 173 -13.32 -33.38 -13.16
CA THR A 173 -14.10 -34.57 -13.41
C THR A 173 -15.55 -34.15 -13.21
N PRO A 174 -16.43 -34.35 -14.21
CA PRO A 174 -17.85 -34.07 -14.02
C PRO A 174 -18.30 -34.81 -12.75
N PRO A 175 -19.10 -34.19 -11.89
CA PRO A 175 -19.55 -34.83 -10.66
C PRO A 175 -20.19 -36.16 -11.01
N THR A 176 -19.78 -37.21 -10.33
CA THR A 176 -20.39 -38.53 -10.48
C THR A 176 -21.82 -38.48 -9.93
N ILE A 177 -22.67 -39.39 -10.35
CA ILE A 177 -24.05 -39.50 -9.83
C ILE A 177 -24.05 -39.61 -8.31
N ASP A 178 -23.03 -40.24 -7.73
CA ASP A 178 -22.85 -40.36 -6.27
C ASP A 178 -22.56 -39.01 -5.61
N ASP A 179 -21.80 -38.12 -6.23
CA ASP A 179 -21.54 -36.76 -5.72
C ASP A 179 -22.83 -35.93 -5.74
N LEU A 180 -23.68 -36.10 -6.73
CA LEU A 180 -24.97 -35.40 -6.81
C LEU A 180 -25.97 -35.93 -5.77
N ILE A 181 -25.93 -37.21 -5.43
CA ILE A 181 -26.77 -37.81 -4.38
C ILE A 181 -26.36 -37.29 -2.99
N VAL A 182 -25.06 -37.15 -2.73
CA VAL A 182 -24.56 -36.58 -1.46
C VAL A 182 -24.99 -35.13 -1.31
N LEU A 183 -24.94 -34.33 -2.38
CA LEU A 183 -25.38 -32.93 -2.35
C LEU A 183 -26.90 -32.81 -2.13
N ALA A 184 -27.69 -33.67 -2.76
CA ALA A 184 -29.15 -33.69 -2.60
C ALA A 184 -29.60 -34.10 -1.19
N ASN A 185 -28.84 -34.99 -0.53
CA ASN A 185 -29.12 -35.44 0.83
C ASN A 185 -28.56 -34.51 1.93
N SER A 186 -27.69 -33.55 1.59
CA SER A 186 -27.04 -32.64 2.55
C SER A 186 -27.79 -31.32 2.74
N ALA A 187 -28.82 -31.05 1.95
CA ALA A 187 -29.66 -29.86 2.12
C ALA A 187 -30.87 -30.23 3.00
N PRO A 188 -30.94 -29.75 4.27
CA PRO A 188 -32.19 -29.88 5.02
C PRO A 188 -33.26 -29.02 4.34
N LEU A 189 -34.33 -29.67 3.85
CA LEU A 189 -35.52 -28.99 3.42
C LEU A 189 -36.11 -28.24 4.61
N GLN A 190 -35.83 -26.98 4.74
CA GLN A 190 -36.55 -26.09 5.67
C GLN A 190 -37.87 -25.71 5.02
N LEU A 191 -38.90 -26.40 5.42
CA LEU A 191 -40.27 -26.01 5.16
C LEU A 191 -40.69 -24.99 6.21
N ASP A 192 -41.38 -23.95 5.80
CA ASP A 192 -42.05 -23.04 6.74
C ASP A 192 -43.27 -23.74 7.36
N PRO A 193 -43.87 -23.18 8.41
CA PRO A 193 -45.08 -23.78 9.06
C PRO A 193 -46.30 -23.90 8.15
N SER A 194 -46.26 -23.30 6.95
CA SER A 194 -47.32 -23.36 5.94
C SER A 194 -47.08 -24.43 4.87
N GLY A 195 -45.94 -25.17 4.89
CA GLY A 195 -45.64 -26.27 4.01
C GLY A 195 -45.16 -25.85 2.62
N VAL A 196 -44.71 -24.58 2.41
CA VAL A 196 -44.24 -24.09 1.12
C VAL A 196 -42.70 -23.99 1.15
N PRO A 197 -41.99 -24.51 0.13
CA PRO A 197 -40.52 -24.36 0.04
C PRO A 197 -40.14 -22.90 -0.12
N LYS A 198 -39.13 -22.47 0.63
CA LYS A 198 -38.50 -21.14 0.46
C LYS A 198 -37.48 -21.11 -0.64
#